data_e6cef22163bec8d32fdf2fc8eba89185
#
_entry.id   e6cef22163bec8d32fdf2fc8eba89185
#
_cell.length_a   1.000
_cell.length_b   1.000
_cell.length_c   1.000
_cell.angle_alpha   90.00
_cell.angle_beta   90.00
_cell.angle_gamma   90.00
#
_symmetry.space_group_name_H-M   'P 1'
#
loop_
_entity.id
_entity.type
_entity.pdbx_description
1 polymer ?
#
loop_
_entity_poly.entity_id
_entity_poly.type
_entity_poly.pdbx_seq_one_letter_code
_entity_poly.pdbx_strand_id
1 'polypeptide(L)'
;MAKTPLEASYQASLLRRLRKAYRGRILATKTDPGMIQGIPDLIIISGPKYALLEVKRSATASKRPNQTYYIEKFGIESFTSFIYPENEKDVIYEMCDWFGLDFELFLKES
;
A
#
# COMPACT_ATOMS: atom_id res chain seq x y z
N MET A 1 10.20 13.36 -4.50
CA MET A 1 9.89 13.48 -5.90
C MET A 1 8.41 13.21 -6.14
N ALA A 2 7.78 14.01 -6.99
CA ALA A 2 6.36 13.86 -7.25
C ALA A 2 6.08 12.55 -8.01
N LYS A 3 4.93 11.94 -7.72
CA LYS A 3 4.49 10.77 -8.46
C LYS A 3 4.08 11.18 -9.88
N THR A 4 4.21 10.23 -10.83
CA THR A 4 3.65 10.45 -12.16
C THR A 4 2.12 10.53 -12.06
N PRO A 5 1.44 11.15 -13.04
CA PRO A 5 -0.03 11.18 -13.03
C PRO A 5 -0.67 9.79 -12.94
N LEU A 6 -0.09 8.79 -13.60
CA LEU A 6 -0.61 7.42 -13.55
C LEU A 6 -0.46 6.82 -12.16
N GLU A 7 0.68 7.02 -11.51
CA GLU A 7 0.89 6.54 -10.14
C GLU A 7 -0.04 7.23 -9.15
N ALA A 8 -0.19 8.55 -9.28
CA ALA A 8 -1.07 9.31 -8.40
C ALA A 8 -2.53 8.88 -8.54
N SER A 9 -2.96 8.66 -9.78
CA SER A 9 -4.33 8.21 -10.07
C SER A 9 -4.58 6.81 -9.51
N TYR A 10 -3.64 5.90 -9.72
CA TYR A 10 -3.75 4.55 -9.19
C TYR A 10 -3.77 4.55 -7.66
N GLN A 11 -2.87 5.33 -7.04
CA GLN A 11 -2.81 5.44 -5.59
C GLN A 11 -4.14 5.95 -5.00
N ALA A 12 -4.73 6.98 -5.61
CA ALA A 12 -6.01 7.52 -5.16
C ALA A 12 -7.13 6.48 -5.26
N SER A 13 -7.15 5.72 -6.35
CA SER A 13 -8.13 4.64 -6.54
C SER A 13 -7.95 3.54 -5.49
N LEU A 14 -6.73 3.11 -5.28
CA LEU A 14 -6.42 2.06 -4.30
C LEU A 14 -6.84 2.49 -2.89
N LEU A 15 -6.48 3.70 -2.50
CA LEU A 15 -6.81 4.22 -1.19
C LEU A 15 -8.33 4.32 -0.97
N ARG A 16 -9.06 4.80 -1.99
CA ARG A 16 -10.52 4.88 -1.94
C ARG A 16 -11.13 3.49 -1.77
N ARG A 17 -10.66 2.50 -2.53
CA ARG A 17 -11.20 1.14 -2.46
C ARG A 17 -10.92 0.47 -1.13
N LEU A 18 -9.72 0.67 -0.58
CA LEU A 18 -9.38 0.14 0.75
C LEU A 18 -10.26 0.76 1.85
N ARG A 19 -10.42 2.08 1.82
CA ARG A 19 -11.25 2.78 2.81
C ARG A 19 -12.71 2.36 2.74
N LYS A 20 -13.21 2.10 1.54
CA LYS A 20 -14.59 1.69 1.36
C LYS A 20 -14.81 0.24 1.79
N ALA A 21 -13.88 -0.65 1.39
CA ALA A 21 -13.99 -2.07 1.72
C ALA A 21 -13.93 -2.33 3.24
N TYR A 22 -13.10 -1.57 3.95
CA TYR A 22 -12.82 -1.85 5.36
C TYR A 22 -13.15 -0.68 6.28
N ARG A 23 -14.22 0.04 5.95
CA ARG A 23 -14.66 1.18 6.73
C ARG A 23 -14.85 0.80 8.20
N GLY A 24 -14.24 1.60 9.09
CA GLY A 24 -14.32 1.37 10.53
C GLY A 24 -13.40 0.28 11.05
N ARG A 25 -12.69 -0.44 10.18
CA ARG A 25 -11.81 -1.53 10.57
C ARG A 25 -10.34 -1.20 10.39
N ILE A 26 -10.04 -0.25 9.52
CA ILE A 26 -8.66 0.19 9.27
C ILE A 26 -8.58 1.70 9.25
N LEU A 27 -7.37 2.20 9.48
CA LEU A 27 -6.99 3.55 9.13
C LEU A 27 -6.04 3.42 7.93
N ALA A 28 -6.39 4.00 6.80
CA ALA A 28 -5.54 3.99 5.61
C ALA A 28 -5.31 5.43 5.16
N THR A 29 -4.04 5.83 5.05
CA THR A 29 -3.72 7.20 4.69
C THR A 29 -2.40 7.27 3.94
N LYS A 30 -2.19 8.40 3.27
CA LYS A 30 -0.91 8.69 2.62
C LYS A 30 0.10 9.14 3.65
N THR A 31 1.37 8.79 3.43
CA THR A 31 2.48 9.37 4.19
C THR A 31 2.90 10.69 3.53
N ASP A 32 3.69 11.48 4.23
CA ASP A 32 4.23 12.73 3.68
C ASP A 32 5.66 12.47 3.17
N PRO A 33 5.86 12.35 1.84
CA PRO A 33 7.19 12.07 1.29
C PRO A 33 8.17 13.23 1.48
N GLY A 34 7.68 14.42 1.80
CA GLY A 34 8.54 15.57 2.09
C GLY A 34 9.23 15.48 3.44
N MET A 35 8.72 14.64 4.34
CA MET A 35 9.29 14.50 5.69
C MET A 35 10.39 13.47 5.75
N ILE A 36 10.22 12.32 5.09
CA ILE A 36 11.21 11.25 5.07
C ILE A 36 11.34 10.75 3.63
N GLN A 37 12.51 10.94 3.05
CA GLN A 37 12.76 10.53 1.68
C GLN A 37 12.71 9.00 1.57
N GLY A 38 11.91 8.51 0.63
CA GLY A 38 11.77 7.07 0.36
C GLY A 38 10.80 6.33 1.25
N ILE A 39 10.13 7.03 2.19
CA ILE A 39 9.09 6.36 2.99
C ILE A 39 7.99 5.85 2.06
N PRO A 40 7.45 4.62 2.29
CA PRO A 40 6.35 4.11 1.48
C PRO A 40 5.14 5.04 1.46
N ASP A 41 4.43 5.06 0.33
CA ASP A 41 3.34 6.01 0.06
C ASP A 41 2.15 5.92 1.00
N LEU A 42 1.80 4.69 1.39
CA LEU A 42 0.60 4.44 2.18
C LEU A 42 0.95 3.70 3.47
N ILE A 43 0.27 4.08 4.53
CA ILE A 43 0.27 3.32 5.77
C ILE A 43 -1.16 2.87 6.06
N ILE A 44 -1.31 1.60 6.40
CA ILE A 44 -2.58 1.00 6.79
C ILE A 44 -2.42 0.43 8.18
N ILE A 45 -3.33 0.79 9.09
CA ILE A 45 -3.29 0.34 10.47
C ILE A 45 -4.60 -0.37 10.79
N SER A 46 -4.50 -1.54 11.41
CA SER A 46 -5.66 -2.30 11.89
C SER A 46 -5.31 -2.90 13.25
N GLY A 47 -5.92 -2.38 14.31
CA GLY A 47 -5.57 -2.76 15.68
C GLY A 47 -4.09 -2.47 15.96
N PRO A 48 -3.34 -3.43 16.52
CA PRO A 48 -1.91 -3.22 16.81
C PRO A 48 -0.99 -3.45 15.61
N LYS A 49 -1.54 -3.83 14.46
CA LYS A 49 -0.75 -4.15 13.28
C LYS A 49 -0.76 -3.02 12.26
N TYR A 50 0.30 -2.93 11.48
CA TYR A 50 0.37 -1.97 10.38
C TYR A 50 0.96 -2.61 9.13
N ALA A 51 0.70 -1.97 7.99
CA ALA A 51 1.27 -2.31 6.71
C ALA A 51 1.74 -1.05 6.00
N LEU A 52 2.79 -1.16 5.22
CA LEU A 52 3.32 -0.07 4.41
C LEU A 52 3.32 -0.50 2.95
N LEU A 53 2.76 0.32 2.08
CA LEU A 53 2.69 0.04 0.66
C LEU A 53 3.34 1.17 -0.15
N GLU A 54 4.27 0.80 -1.03
CA GLU A 54 4.86 1.73 -1.99
C GLU A 54 4.17 1.53 -3.34
N VAL A 55 3.50 2.57 -3.83
CA VAL A 55 2.67 2.49 -5.03
C VAL A 55 3.50 2.79 -6.27
N LYS A 56 3.40 1.93 -7.28
CA LYS A 56 4.02 2.09 -8.59
C LYS A 56 2.97 1.96 -9.68
N ARG A 57 3.22 2.58 -10.85
CA ARG A 57 2.27 2.53 -11.96
C ARG A 57 2.23 1.17 -12.66
N SER A 58 3.35 0.42 -12.57
CA SER A 58 3.47 -0.89 -13.23
C SER A 58 4.62 -1.68 -12.62
N ALA A 59 4.69 -2.97 -12.97
CA ALA A 59 5.76 -3.87 -12.54
C ALA A 59 7.15 -3.40 -13.02
N THR A 60 7.21 -2.65 -14.12
CA THR A 60 8.47 -2.18 -14.70
C THR A 60 8.88 -0.78 -14.26
N ALA A 61 8.08 -0.11 -13.44
CA ALA A 61 8.43 1.20 -12.92
C ALA A 61 9.69 1.13 -12.07
N SER A 62 10.57 2.12 -12.19
CA SER A 62 11.83 2.12 -11.45
C SER A 62 11.58 2.28 -9.95
N LYS A 63 12.42 1.60 -9.16
CA LYS A 63 12.39 1.66 -7.70
C LYS A 63 13.67 2.32 -7.23
N ARG A 64 13.53 3.29 -6.32
CA ARG A 64 14.70 3.98 -5.77
C ARG A 64 15.28 3.17 -4.60
N PRO A 65 16.60 3.29 -4.34
CA PRO A 65 17.22 2.57 -3.24
C PRO A 65 16.54 2.82 -1.89
N ASN A 66 16.14 4.06 -1.59
CA ASN A 66 15.49 4.37 -0.33
C ASN A 66 14.14 3.66 -0.18
N GLN A 67 13.37 3.52 -1.27
CA GLN A 67 12.10 2.81 -1.24
C GLN A 67 12.29 1.34 -0.92
N THR A 68 13.27 0.70 -1.58
CA THR A 68 13.61 -0.69 -1.33
C THR A 68 14.07 -0.89 0.11
N TYR A 69 14.87 0.02 0.63
CA TYR A 69 15.35 -0.02 2.01
C TYR A 69 14.20 -0.11 3.02
N TYR A 70 13.20 0.78 2.89
CA TYR A 70 12.08 0.79 3.84
C TYR A 70 11.20 -0.45 3.71
N ILE A 71 10.97 -0.91 2.48
CA ILE A 71 10.17 -2.12 2.26
C ILE A 71 10.84 -3.33 2.93
N GLU A 72 12.14 -3.50 2.77
CA GLU A 72 12.86 -4.62 3.37
C GLU A 72 12.95 -4.50 4.88
N LYS A 73 13.29 -3.32 5.39
CA LYS A 73 13.51 -3.11 6.81
C LYS A 73 12.25 -3.37 7.64
N PHE A 74 11.12 -2.82 7.21
CA PHE A 74 9.89 -2.93 7.98
C PHE A 74 9.08 -4.18 7.62
N GLY A 75 9.49 -4.95 6.62
CA GLY A 75 8.85 -6.21 6.26
C GLY A 75 9.21 -7.38 7.16
N ILE A 76 10.13 -7.19 8.11
CA ILE A 76 10.55 -8.28 9.01
C ILE A 76 9.45 -8.61 10.02
N GLU A 77 8.81 -7.58 10.59
CA GLU A 77 7.81 -7.76 11.65
C GLU A 77 6.45 -7.13 11.31
N SER A 78 6.28 -6.66 10.08
CA SER A 78 5.03 -6.09 9.60
C SER A 78 4.85 -6.47 8.14
N PHE A 79 3.76 -6.03 7.53
CA PHE A 79 3.54 -6.25 6.10
C PHE A 79 4.02 -5.04 5.32
N THR A 80 4.95 -5.24 4.39
CA THR A 80 5.39 -4.17 3.48
C THR A 80 5.50 -4.73 2.07
N SER A 81 5.16 -3.92 1.08
CA SER A 81 5.25 -4.35 -0.31
C SER A 81 5.24 -3.17 -1.26
N PHE A 82 5.86 -3.35 -2.42
CA PHE A 82 5.51 -2.56 -3.58
C PHE A 82 4.17 -3.05 -4.10
N ILE A 83 3.33 -2.13 -4.59
CA ILE A 83 2.03 -2.49 -5.15
C ILE A 83 1.81 -1.73 -6.46
N TYR A 84 1.34 -2.45 -7.47
CA TYR A 84 1.04 -1.91 -8.80
C TYR A 84 -0.10 -2.74 -9.39
N PRO A 85 -0.73 -2.29 -10.49
CA PRO A 85 -1.91 -2.99 -11.01
C PRO A 85 -1.71 -4.49 -11.22
N GLU A 86 -0.54 -4.91 -11.70
CA GLU A 86 -0.29 -6.31 -12.04
C GLU A 86 -0.21 -7.23 -10.82
N ASN A 87 0.20 -6.72 -9.63
CA ASN A 87 0.29 -7.55 -8.43
C ASN A 87 -0.75 -7.19 -7.36
N GLU A 88 -1.68 -6.30 -7.68
CA GLU A 88 -2.60 -5.74 -6.69
C GLU A 88 -3.36 -6.82 -5.91
N LYS A 89 -3.96 -7.78 -6.61
CA LYS A 89 -4.77 -8.81 -5.95
C LYS A 89 -3.93 -9.66 -5.00
N ASP A 90 -2.74 -10.06 -5.43
CA ASP A 90 -1.86 -10.87 -4.61
C ASP A 90 -1.41 -10.12 -3.36
N VAL A 91 -1.01 -8.85 -3.52
CA VAL A 91 -0.54 -8.04 -2.41
C VAL A 91 -1.67 -7.79 -1.41
N ILE A 92 -2.86 -7.41 -1.89
CA ILE A 92 -3.98 -7.14 -0.97
C ILE A 92 -4.45 -8.42 -0.29
N TYR A 93 -4.43 -9.56 -1.00
CA TYR A 93 -4.76 -10.84 -0.38
C TYR A 93 -3.83 -11.13 0.80
N GLU A 94 -2.52 -10.98 0.59
CA GLU A 94 -1.52 -11.23 1.65
C GLU A 94 -1.64 -10.22 2.79
N MET A 95 -1.93 -8.97 2.47
CA MET A 95 -2.14 -7.94 3.48
C MET A 95 -3.38 -8.23 4.31
N CYS A 96 -4.46 -8.68 3.69
CA CYS A 96 -5.67 -9.08 4.40
C CYS A 96 -5.41 -10.27 5.33
N ASP A 97 -4.61 -11.23 4.87
CA ASP A 97 -4.21 -12.36 5.70
C ASP A 97 -3.41 -11.88 6.93
N TRP A 98 -2.50 -10.94 6.71
CA TRP A 98 -1.73 -10.32 7.79
C TRP A 98 -2.63 -9.66 8.85
N PHE A 99 -3.65 -8.93 8.40
CA PHE A 99 -4.55 -8.21 9.29
C PHE A 99 -5.72 -9.06 9.82
N GLY A 100 -6.02 -10.20 9.21
CA GLY A 100 -7.22 -10.96 9.50
C GLY A 100 -8.48 -10.34 8.91
N LEU A 101 -8.37 -9.71 7.74
CA LEU A 101 -9.49 -9.08 7.04
C LEU A 101 -10.01 -9.97 5.91
N ASP A 102 -11.28 -9.82 5.57
CA ASP A 102 -11.90 -10.55 4.47
C ASP A 102 -11.54 -9.93 3.12
N PHE A 103 -10.71 -10.61 2.34
CA PHE A 103 -10.27 -10.16 1.03
C PHE A 103 -11.43 -9.94 0.05
N GLU A 104 -12.52 -10.71 0.18
CA GLU A 104 -13.67 -10.57 -0.71
C GLU A 104 -14.29 -9.17 -0.67
N LEU A 105 -14.19 -8.48 0.46
CA LEU A 105 -14.71 -7.11 0.58
C LEU A 105 -13.96 -6.16 -0.34
N PHE A 106 -12.64 -6.36 -0.49
CA PHE A 106 -11.85 -5.54 -1.42
C PHE A 106 -12.21 -5.84 -2.87
N LEU A 107 -12.39 -7.11 -3.21
CA LEU A 107 -12.74 -7.50 -4.58
C LEU A 107 -14.04 -6.86 -5.05
N LYS A 108 -14.98 -6.64 -4.15
CA LYS A 108 -16.26 -6.01 -4.50
C LYS A 108 -16.12 -4.54 -4.88
N GLU A 109 -14.99 -3.92 -4.57
CA GLU A 109 -14.72 -2.53 -4.89
C GLU A 109 -13.98 -2.34 -6.23
N SER A 110 -13.72 -3.41 -6.94
CA SER A 110 -13.01 -3.36 -8.22
C SER A 110 -13.90 -2.87 -9.34
#